data_b696e21e62bfd720ae1069d452cd36c9
#
_entry.id   b696e21e62bfd720ae1069d452cd36c9
#
_cell.length_a   1.000
_cell.length_b   1.000
_cell.length_c   1.000
_cell.angle_alpha   90.00
_cell.angle_beta   90.00
_cell.angle_gamma   90.00
#
_symmetry.space_group_name_H-M   'P 1'
#
loop_
_entity.id
_entity.type
_entity.pdbx_description
1 polymer ?
#
loop_
_entity_poly.entity_id
_entity_poly.type
_entity_poly.pdbx_seq_one_letter_code
_entity_poly.pdbx_strand_id
1 'polypeptide(L)'
;TADAGSVIDGLTALMAPIAADKAPWRTRNEQYLKARAALWAEREASGSRTQTPLHPDVIYAELRKAAPRNSIFTLDAGTTGFQATDQLPCYQAPALLTPLDCGMVGFSYSAAIGAKVAAPDRAVISLMGDGGFGMTMGEMTTAVMSNIPAIGIVMDNGTWGSEIAYQRDFYAGRYIGAHVHSPRFDEVMKLTGGNGYHPTAAGETADALRDALKAGKPAIIHVKVDPEATISFRKDALQKRS
;
A
#
# COMPACT_ATOMS: atom_id res chain seq x y z
N THR A 1 -20.24 -22.19 17.58
CA THR A 1 -19.62 -21.20 16.68
C THR A 1 -20.48 -19.94 16.67
N ALA A 2 -19.90 -18.81 16.98
CA ALA A 2 -20.55 -17.50 16.88
C ALA A 2 -19.67 -16.59 15.99
N ASP A 3 -20.29 -15.64 15.28
CA ASP A 3 -19.54 -14.61 14.59
C ASP A 3 -18.94 -13.59 15.57
N ALA A 4 -17.92 -12.86 15.15
CA ALA A 4 -17.21 -11.91 16.00
C ALA A 4 -18.13 -10.79 16.55
N GLY A 5 -19.12 -10.35 15.76
CA GLY A 5 -20.09 -9.33 16.17
C GLY A 5 -20.93 -9.81 17.35
N SER A 6 -21.52 -11.00 17.25
CA SER A 6 -22.30 -11.62 18.32
C SER A 6 -21.50 -11.83 19.61
N VAL A 7 -20.20 -12.18 19.48
CA VAL A 7 -19.31 -12.32 20.64
C VAL A 7 -19.04 -10.95 21.29
N ILE A 8 -18.78 -9.93 20.51
CA ILE A 8 -18.53 -8.57 21.02
C ILE A 8 -19.78 -8.01 21.70
N ASP A 9 -20.97 -8.20 21.13
CA ASP A 9 -22.24 -7.74 21.69
C ASP A 9 -22.52 -8.46 23.02
N GLY A 10 -22.32 -9.78 23.08
CA GLY A 10 -22.45 -10.56 24.29
C GLY A 10 -21.48 -10.12 25.40
N LEU A 11 -20.21 -9.89 25.06
CA LEU A 11 -19.21 -9.39 26.01
C LEU A 11 -19.56 -7.97 26.48
N THR A 12 -20.02 -7.11 25.59
CA THR A 12 -20.43 -5.74 25.92
C THR A 12 -21.59 -5.74 26.91
N ALA A 13 -22.61 -6.59 26.70
CA ALA A 13 -23.74 -6.75 27.60
C ALA A 13 -23.31 -7.27 28.97
N LEU A 14 -22.42 -8.25 29.04
CA LEU A 14 -21.88 -8.81 30.28
C LEU A 14 -21.03 -7.80 31.07
N MET A 15 -20.31 -6.93 30.38
CA MET A 15 -19.43 -5.92 30.99
C MET A 15 -20.15 -4.64 31.40
N ALA A 16 -21.33 -4.36 30.84
CA ALA A 16 -22.08 -3.13 31.09
C ALA A 16 -22.34 -2.85 32.60
N PRO A 17 -22.67 -3.86 33.47
CA PRO A 17 -22.86 -3.65 34.90
C PRO A 17 -21.56 -3.55 35.70
N ILE A 18 -20.39 -3.80 35.08
CA ILE A 18 -19.11 -3.82 35.82
C ILE A 18 -18.58 -2.37 35.89
N ALA A 19 -18.57 -1.83 37.12
CA ALA A 19 -17.91 -0.56 37.41
C ALA A 19 -16.39 -0.76 37.31
N ALA A 20 -15.81 -0.42 36.17
CA ALA A 20 -14.38 -0.50 35.99
C ALA A 20 -13.69 0.81 36.41
N ASP A 21 -12.58 0.72 37.12
CA ASP A 21 -11.66 1.85 37.26
C ASP A 21 -11.05 2.17 35.89
N LYS A 22 -11.41 3.35 35.35
CA LYS A 22 -10.98 3.81 34.04
C LYS A 22 -9.63 4.54 34.06
N ALA A 23 -9.06 4.80 35.22
CA ALA A 23 -7.82 5.58 35.34
C ALA A 23 -6.62 4.94 34.64
N PRO A 24 -6.36 3.62 34.81
CA PRO A 24 -5.27 2.94 34.07
C PRO A 24 -5.45 2.97 32.55
N TRP A 25 -6.69 2.87 32.08
CA TRP A 25 -7.01 2.95 30.65
C TRP A 25 -6.79 4.34 30.06
N ARG A 26 -7.12 5.39 30.81
CA ARG A 26 -6.88 6.78 30.37
C ARG A 26 -5.39 7.04 30.20
N THR A 27 -4.59 6.72 31.21
CA THR A 27 -3.13 6.89 31.14
C THR A 27 -2.52 6.11 29.98
N ARG A 28 -2.94 4.85 29.80
CA ARG A 28 -2.48 4.01 28.69
C ARG A 28 -2.88 4.61 27.32
N ASN A 29 -4.12 5.11 27.21
CA ASN A 29 -4.59 5.73 25.99
C ASN A 29 -3.86 7.03 25.67
N GLU A 30 -3.55 7.86 26.65
CA GLU A 30 -2.74 9.08 26.50
C GLU A 30 -1.32 8.75 25.99
N GLN A 31 -0.70 7.73 26.58
CA GLN A 31 0.62 7.24 26.13
C GLN A 31 0.58 6.74 24.68
N TYR A 32 -0.46 5.96 24.33
CA TYR A 32 -0.66 5.49 22.97
C TYR A 32 -0.87 6.65 21.98
N LEU A 33 -1.71 7.63 22.29
CA LEU A 33 -1.96 8.79 21.44
C LEU A 33 -0.71 9.64 21.25
N LYS A 34 0.10 9.80 22.30
CA LYS A 34 1.40 10.50 22.21
C LYS A 34 2.37 9.75 21.30
N ALA A 35 2.53 8.44 21.47
CA ALA A 35 3.39 7.62 20.63
C ALA A 35 2.93 7.64 19.16
N ARG A 36 1.63 7.54 18.94
CA ARG A 36 1.04 7.63 17.60
C ARG A 36 1.29 8.99 16.96
N ALA A 37 1.15 10.08 17.69
CA ALA A 37 1.40 11.42 17.18
C ALA A 37 2.88 11.61 16.78
N ALA A 38 3.81 11.10 17.60
CA ALA A 38 5.25 11.13 17.28
C ALA A 38 5.56 10.34 15.99
N LEU A 39 5.00 9.15 15.85
CA LEU A 39 5.14 8.32 14.66
C LEU A 39 4.59 9.00 13.40
N TRP A 40 3.43 9.66 13.50
CA TRP A 40 2.89 10.43 12.37
C TRP A 40 3.74 11.65 12.01
N ALA A 41 4.32 12.35 12.99
CA ALA A 41 5.23 13.46 12.74
C ALA A 41 6.50 12.99 12.00
N GLU A 42 7.04 11.83 12.36
CA GLU A 42 8.17 11.21 11.67
C GLU A 42 7.81 10.87 10.21
N ARG A 43 6.63 10.28 9.97
CA ARG A 43 6.16 9.95 8.61
C ARG A 43 5.93 11.20 7.76
N GLU A 44 5.39 12.27 8.33
CA GLU A 44 5.22 13.52 7.60
C GLU A 44 6.58 14.14 7.23
N ALA A 45 7.56 14.10 8.13
CA ALA A 45 8.92 14.55 7.86
C ALA A 45 9.57 13.71 6.75
N SER A 46 9.43 12.39 6.81
CA SER A 46 9.95 11.49 5.77
C SER A 46 9.25 11.69 4.42
N GLY A 47 7.95 11.94 4.43
CA GLY A 47 7.15 12.20 3.22
C GLY A 47 7.41 13.56 2.55
N SER A 48 8.22 14.42 3.15
CA SER A 48 8.61 15.73 2.57
C SER A 48 9.97 15.71 1.85
N ARG A 49 10.57 14.54 1.67
CA ARG A 49 11.85 14.38 0.95
C ARG A 49 11.70 14.77 -0.52
N THR A 50 12.77 15.36 -1.09
CA THR A 50 12.80 15.84 -2.49
C THR A 50 13.84 15.14 -3.34
N GLN A 51 14.41 14.03 -2.86
CA GLN A 51 15.42 13.25 -3.58
C GLN A 51 14.87 12.65 -4.88
N THR A 52 15.75 12.34 -5.82
CA THR A 52 15.45 11.61 -7.04
C THR A 52 16.41 10.42 -7.17
N PRO A 53 15.94 9.18 -7.35
CA PRO A 53 14.53 8.76 -7.40
C PRO A 53 13.77 9.07 -6.10
N LEU A 54 12.44 9.18 -6.18
CA LEU A 54 11.60 9.52 -5.03
C LEU A 54 11.69 8.46 -3.93
N HIS A 55 11.78 8.91 -2.68
CA HIS A 55 11.63 7.97 -1.56
C HIS A 55 10.18 7.47 -1.47
N PRO A 56 9.92 6.16 -1.18
CA PRO A 56 8.57 5.61 -1.09
C PRO A 56 7.64 6.38 -0.15
N ASP A 57 8.16 6.92 0.95
CA ASP A 57 7.38 7.68 1.94
C ASP A 57 6.73 8.94 1.33
N VAL A 58 7.34 9.53 0.31
CA VAL A 58 6.75 10.67 -0.44
C VAL A 58 5.45 10.22 -1.10
N ILE A 59 5.46 9.05 -1.74
CA ILE A 59 4.28 8.50 -2.42
C ILE A 59 3.15 8.26 -1.41
N TYR A 60 3.44 7.63 -0.26
CA TYR A 60 2.41 7.41 0.77
C TYR A 60 1.88 8.71 1.38
N ALA A 61 2.74 9.71 1.59
CA ALA A 61 2.31 11.03 2.07
C ALA A 61 1.38 11.73 1.06
N GLU A 62 1.68 11.64 -0.23
CA GLU A 62 0.85 12.17 -1.29
C GLU A 62 -0.49 11.43 -1.41
N LEU A 63 -0.49 10.11 -1.28
CA LEU A 63 -1.71 9.30 -1.26
C LEU A 63 -2.61 9.66 -0.08
N ARG A 64 -2.05 9.86 1.13
CA ARG A 64 -2.83 10.30 2.30
C ARG A 64 -3.57 11.60 2.06
N LYS A 65 -2.99 12.51 1.26
CA LYS A 65 -3.54 13.83 0.95
C LYS A 65 -4.54 13.81 -0.21
N ALA A 66 -4.33 12.95 -1.21
CA ALA A 66 -5.10 12.93 -2.46
C ALA A 66 -6.21 11.87 -2.50
N ALA A 67 -6.05 10.73 -1.83
CA ALA A 67 -7.04 9.67 -1.85
C ALA A 67 -8.31 10.05 -1.06
N PRO A 68 -9.51 9.79 -1.61
CA PRO A 68 -10.76 9.94 -0.87
C PRO A 68 -10.77 9.10 0.41
N ARG A 69 -11.39 9.60 1.48
CA ARG A 69 -11.42 8.91 2.79
C ARG A 69 -12.11 7.54 2.76
N ASN A 70 -13.01 7.31 1.81
CA ASN A 70 -13.70 6.04 1.59
C ASN A 70 -12.99 5.11 0.59
N SER A 71 -11.74 5.41 0.21
CA SER A 71 -10.99 4.57 -0.72
C SER A 71 -10.80 3.15 -0.20
N ILE A 72 -10.70 2.21 -1.13
CA ILE A 72 -10.25 0.84 -0.89
C ILE A 72 -8.83 0.75 -1.45
N PHE A 73 -7.89 0.32 -0.62
CA PHE A 73 -6.54 0.01 -1.03
C PHE A 73 -6.39 -1.49 -1.22
N THR A 74 -5.78 -1.89 -2.33
CA THR A 74 -5.31 -3.26 -2.50
C THR A 74 -3.78 -3.23 -2.49
N LEU A 75 -3.17 -4.11 -1.72
CA LEU A 75 -1.72 -4.15 -1.55
C LEU A 75 -1.19 -5.46 -2.08
N ASP A 76 -0.02 -5.40 -2.70
CA ASP A 76 0.71 -6.60 -3.10
C ASP A 76 1.58 -7.11 -1.95
N ALA A 77 2.04 -8.35 -2.04
CA ALA A 77 3.08 -8.84 -1.15
C ALA A 77 4.42 -8.12 -1.43
N GLY A 78 5.27 -8.07 -0.41
CA GLY A 78 6.60 -7.47 -0.50
C GLY A 78 6.73 -6.12 0.19
N THR A 79 7.85 -5.45 -0.05
CA THR A 79 8.23 -4.19 0.63
C THR A 79 7.15 -3.11 0.52
N THR A 80 6.56 -2.92 -0.67
CA THR A 80 5.50 -1.95 -0.90
C THR A 80 4.27 -2.22 -0.03
N GLY A 81 3.86 -3.48 0.11
CA GLY A 81 2.73 -3.86 0.96
C GLY A 81 2.99 -3.57 2.44
N PHE A 82 4.18 -3.90 2.95
CA PHE A 82 4.55 -3.62 4.34
C PHE A 82 4.60 -2.13 4.63
N GLN A 83 5.24 -1.35 3.78
CA GLN A 83 5.31 0.11 3.93
C GLN A 83 3.91 0.74 3.86
N ALA A 84 3.07 0.30 2.93
CA ALA A 84 1.70 0.80 2.79
C ALA A 84 0.83 0.51 4.03
N THR A 85 0.92 -0.71 4.57
CA THR A 85 0.18 -1.10 5.79
C THR A 85 0.54 -0.22 6.98
N ASP A 86 1.81 0.19 7.06
CA ASP A 86 2.31 1.07 8.11
C ASP A 86 1.88 2.54 7.91
N GLN A 87 1.74 3.00 6.66
CA GLN A 87 1.61 4.42 6.34
C GLN A 87 0.24 4.88 5.86
N LEU A 88 -0.64 3.97 5.40
CA LEU A 88 -1.94 4.35 4.88
C LEU A 88 -3.04 4.21 5.93
N PRO A 89 -3.78 5.28 6.24
CA PRO A 89 -4.91 5.21 7.14
C PRO A 89 -6.14 4.64 6.43
N CYS A 90 -6.82 3.72 7.09
CA CYS A 90 -8.10 3.18 6.67
C CYS A 90 -9.22 3.77 7.50
N TYR A 91 -10.21 4.41 6.86
CA TYR A 91 -11.26 5.16 7.56
C TYR A 91 -12.64 4.49 7.51
N GLN A 92 -12.89 3.63 6.53
CA GLN A 92 -14.18 2.98 6.31
C GLN A 92 -14.00 1.54 5.84
N ALA A 93 -14.49 0.58 6.61
CA ALA A 93 -14.41 -0.83 6.25
C ALA A 93 -15.39 -1.19 5.09
N PRO A 94 -15.04 -2.15 4.22
CA PRO A 94 -13.70 -2.67 3.99
C PRO A 94 -12.82 -1.59 3.34
N ALA A 95 -11.55 -1.47 3.74
CA ALA A 95 -10.67 -0.45 3.21
C ALA A 95 -9.31 -0.98 2.76
N LEU A 96 -8.98 -2.21 3.14
CA LEU A 96 -7.70 -2.82 2.84
C LEU A 96 -7.88 -4.27 2.43
N LEU A 97 -7.36 -4.63 1.25
CA LEU A 97 -7.27 -6.00 0.77
C LEU A 97 -5.80 -6.34 0.53
N THR A 98 -5.34 -7.44 1.11
CA THR A 98 -3.93 -7.80 1.07
C THR A 98 -3.76 -9.32 1.16
N PRO A 99 -2.79 -9.92 0.45
CA PRO A 99 -2.49 -11.35 0.49
C PRO A 99 -1.51 -11.72 1.60
N LEU A 100 -1.43 -10.96 2.70
CA LEU A 100 -0.39 -11.13 3.72
C LEU A 100 -0.36 -12.53 4.35
N ASP A 101 -1.47 -13.26 4.35
CA ASP A 101 -1.54 -14.63 4.87
C ASP A 101 -0.75 -15.63 4.03
N CYS A 102 -0.74 -15.46 2.70
CA CYS A 102 -0.04 -16.37 1.77
C CYS A 102 1.15 -15.72 1.05
N GLY A 103 1.33 -14.41 1.17
CA GLY A 103 2.44 -13.69 0.54
C GLY A 103 2.42 -13.70 -0.99
N MET A 104 1.24 -13.72 -1.60
CA MET A 104 1.09 -13.81 -3.05
C MET A 104 1.49 -12.50 -3.73
N VAL A 105 2.50 -12.57 -4.58
CA VAL A 105 2.94 -11.48 -5.47
C VAL A 105 2.06 -11.45 -6.71
N GLY A 106 1.72 -10.25 -7.21
CA GLY A 106 0.83 -10.07 -8.36
C GLY A 106 -0.67 -10.01 -7.99
N PHE A 107 -1.01 -10.03 -6.70
CA PHE A 107 -2.39 -10.00 -6.22
C PHE A 107 -3.08 -8.64 -6.45
N SER A 108 -2.36 -7.54 -6.24
CA SER A 108 -2.95 -6.24 -5.93
C SER A 108 -3.85 -5.68 -7.04
N TYR A 109 -3.38 -5.65 -8.30
CA TYR A 109 -4.15 -5.03 -9.38
C TYR A 109 -5.39 -5.85 -9.76
N SER A 110 -5.27 -7.18 -9.81
CA SER A 110 -6.41 -8.08 -10.05
C SER A 110 -7.47 -7.95 -8.95
N ALA A 111 -7.03 -7.87 -7.69
CA ALA A 111 -7.92 -7.61 -6.56
C ALA A 111 -8.59 -6.23 -6.64
N ALA A 112 -7.88 -5.20 -7.14
CA ALA A 112 -8.45 -3.87 -7.33
C ALA A 112 -9.56 -3.88 -8.39
N ILE A 113 -9.41 -4.61 -9.48
CA ILE A 113 -10.46 -4.79 -10.49
C ILE A 113 -11.71 -5.40 -9.83
N GLY A 114 -11.56 -6.50 -9.08
CA GLY A 114 -12.65 -7.12 -8.35
C GLY A 114 -13.30 -6.21 -7.30
N ALA A 115 -12.49 -5.50 -6.52
CA ALA A 115 -12.97 -4.54 -5.53
C ALA A 115 -13.74 -3.38 -6.17
N LYS A 116 -13.32 -2.91 -7.34
CA LYS A 116 -14.00 -1.84 -8.07
C LYS A 116 -15.35 -2.29 -8.62
N VAL A 117 -15.47 -3.54 -9.06
CA VAL A 117 -16.75 -4.14 -9.45
C VAL A 117 -17.69 -4.23 -8.24
N ALA A 118 -17.18 -4.67 -7.09
CA ALA A 118 -17.98 -4.81 -5.87
C ALA A 118 -18.36 -3.48 -5.21
N ALA A 119 -17.58 -2.42 -5.43
CA ALA A 119 -17.80 -1.10 -4.84
C ALA A 119 -17.61 0.01 -5.90
N PRO A 120 -18.54 0.13 -6.85
CA PRO A 120 -18.40 1.01 -8.02
C PRO A 120 -18.31 2.49 -7.64
N ASP A 121 -18.89 2.90 -6.54
CA ASP A 121 -18.90 4.31 -6.08
C ASP A 121 -17.68 4.71 -5.25
N ARG A 122 -16.80 3.76 -4.94
CA ARG A 122 -15.59 4.00 -4.16
C ARG A 122 -14.36 4.08 -5.06
N ALA A 123 -13.41 4.92 -4.70
CA ALA A 123 -12.09 4.88 -5.30
C ALA A 123 -11.38 3.58 -4.89
N VAL A 124 -10.82 2.85 -5.86
CA VAL A 124 -10.02 1.66 -5.61
C VAL A 124 -8.62 1.90 -6.14
N ILE A 125 -7.63 1.82 -5.25
CA ILE A 125 -6.24 2.16 -5.51
C ILE A 125 -5.38 0.94 -5.16
N SER A 126 -4.73 0.39 -6.15
CA SER A 126 -3.79 -0.72 -6.04
C SER A 126 -2.37 -0.21 -5.84
N LEU A 127 -1.63 -0.78 -4.89
CA LEU A 127 -0.21 -0.48 -4.66
C LEU A 127 0.62 -1.75 -4.79
N MET A 128 1.65 -1.68 -5.62
CA MET A 128 2.49 -2.83 -5.93
C MET A 128 3.89 -2.40 -6.37
N GLY A 129 4.86 -3.30 -6.23
CA GLY A 129 6.15 -3.17 -6.86
C GLY A 129 6.11 -3.53 -8.34
N ASP A 130 7.12 -3.10 -9.07
CA ASP A 130 7.26 -3.37 -10.50
C ASP A 130 7.37 -4.86 -10.83
N GLY A 131 8.08 -5.64 -10.02
CA GLY A 131 8.15 -7.09 -10.20
C GLY A 131 6.79 -7.78 -10.06
N GLY A 132 6.03 -7.43 -9.01
CA GLY A 132 4.70 -7.99 -8.79
C GLY A 132 3.72 -7.61 -9.90
N PHE A 133 3.70 -6.36 -10.31
CA PHE A 133 2.84 -5.92 -11.40
C PHE A 133 3.21 -6.56 -12.73
N GLY A 134 4.51 -6.75 -13.01
CA GLY A 134 4.97 -7.42 -14.22
C GLY A 134 4.38 -8.82 -14.41
N MET A 135 4.07 -9.53 -13.32
CA MET A 135 3.44 -10.86 -13.38
C MET A 135 1.97 -10.81 -13.82
N THR A 136 1.27 -9.71 -13.58
CA THR A 136 -0.18 -9.57 -13.82
C THR A 136 -0.53 -8.36 -14.69
N MET A 137 0.44 -7.75 -15.35
CA MET A 137 0.22 -6.57 -16.19
C MET A 137 -0.80 -6.81 -17.32
N GLY A 138 -1.03 -8.06 -17.73
CA GLY A 138 -2.05 -8.44 -18.69
C GLY A 138 -3.47 -8.04 -18.27
N GLU A 139 -3.72 -7.90 -16.96
CA GLU A 139 -5.00 -7.48 -16.40
C GLU A 139 -5.36 -6.01 -16.72
N MET A 140 -4.40 -5.23 -17.23
CA MET A 140 -4.71 -3.91 -17.80
C MET A 140 -5.75 -4.03 -18.93
N THR A 141 -5.63 -5.06 -19.77
CA THR A 141 -6.60 -5.30 -20.84
C THR A 141 -7.97 -5.69 -20.30
N THR A 142 -8.03 -6.51 -19.25
CA THR A 142 -9.27 -6.85 -18.54
C THR A 142 -9.98 -5.61 -18.02
N ALA A 143 -9.25 -4.72 -17.33
CA ALA A 143 -9.79 -3.46 -16.81
C ALA A 143 -10.33 -2.55 -17.93
N VAL A 144 -9.58 -2.40 -19.02
CA VAL A 144 -9.96 -1.55 -20.15
C VAL A 144 -11.16 -2.12 -20.91
N MET A 145 -11.14 -3.39 -21.29
CA MET A 145 -12.23 -4.03 -22.03
C MET A 145 -13.54 -4.01 -21.24
N SER A 146 -13.47 -4.10 -19.91
CA SER A 146 -14.64 -4.12 -19.03
C SER A 146 -15.01 -2.74 -18.49
N ASN A 147 -14.29 -1.67 -18.87
CA ASN A 147 -14.48 -0.31 -18.36
C ASN A 147 -14.47 -0.22 -16.82
N ILE A 148 -13.57 -0.94 -16.16
CA ILE A 148 -13.44 -0.96 -14.71
C ILE A 148 -12.36 0.04 -14.28
N PRO A 149 -12.70 1.23 -13.73
CA PRO A 149 -11.75 2.29 -13.43
C PRO A 149 -10.96 2.02 -12.13
N ALA A 150 -10.23 0.92 -12.08
CA ALA A 150 -9.23 0.64 -11.06
C ALA A 150 -7.95 1.43 -11.36
N ILE A 151 -7.33 1.98 -10.32
CA ILE A 151 -6.09 2.77 -10.42
C ILE A 151 -4.96 1.96 -9.81
N GLY A 152 -3.91 1.67 -10.61
CA GLY A 152 -2.70 1.02 -10.14
C GLY A 152 -1.58 2.02 -9.94
N ILE A 153 -0.88 1.96 -8.80
CA ILE A 153 0.35 2.70 -8.52
C ILE A 153 1.48 1.69 -8.45
N VAL A 154 2.36 1.74 -9.45
CA VAL A 154 3.52 0.87 -9.56
C VAL A 154 4.75 1.61 -9.04
N MET A 155 5.27 1.16 -7.91
CA MET A 155 6.49 1.68 -7.28
C MET A 155 7.68 0.88 -7.80
N ASP A 156 8.31 1.41 -8.84
CA ASP A 156 9.39 0.75 -9.56
C ASP A 156 10.75 1.09 -8.97
N ASN A 157 11.35 0.14 -8.28
CA ASN A 157 12.71 0.21 -7.77
C ASN A 157 13.70 -0.67 -8.57
N GLY A 158 13.24 -1.34 -9.64
CA GLY A 158 14.05 -2.24 -10.46
C GLY A 158 14.47 -3.52 -9.76
N THR A 159 13.79 -3.91 -8.64
CA THR A 159 14.19 -5.07 -7.85
C THR A 159 12.99 -5.80 -7.25
N TRP A 160 13.19 -7.08 -6.92
CA TRP A 160 12.38 -7.75 -5.92
C TRP A 160 12.73 -7.19 -4.55
N GLY A 161 12.01 -6.14 -4.11
CA GLY A 161 12.38 -5.31 -2.96
C GLY A 161 12.58 -6.09 -1.66
N SER A 162 11.74 -7.07 -1.35
CA SER A 162 11.90 -7.92 -0.17
C SER A 162 13.12 -8.84 -0.29
N GLU A 163 13.37 -9.38 -1.47
CA GLU A 163 14.49 -10.32 -1.71
C GLU A 163 15.83 -9.59 -1.67
N ILE A 164 15.92 -8.39 -2.26
CA ILE A 164 17.17 -7.62 -2.22
C ILE A 164 17.47 -7.14 -0.80
N ALA A 165 16.46 -6.71 -0.05
CA ALA A 165 16.62 -6.34 1.35
C ALA A 165 17.07 -7.53 2.22
N TYR A 166 16.49 -8.71 1.97
CA TYR A 166 16.86 -9.92 2.67
C TYR A 166 18.31 -10.34 2.35
N GLN A 167 18.71 -10.29 1.10
CA GLN A 167 20.08 -10.63 0.66
C GLN A 167 21.10 -9.61 1.19
N ARG A 168 20.74 -8.32 1.23
CA ARG A 168 21.55 -7.27 1.85
C ARG A 168 21.78 -7.54 3.35
N ASP A 169 20.70 -7.79 4.08
CA ASP A 169 20.73 -7.81 5.55
C ASP A 169 21.25 -9.14 6.12
N PHE A 170 21.11 -10.27 5.39
CA PHE A 170 21.46 -11.61 5.90
C PHE A 170 22.52 -12.37 5.09
N TYR A 171 22.84 -11.90 3.89
CA TYR A 171 23.80 -12.58 3.00
C TYR A 171 24.93 -11.68 2.54
N ALA A 172 25.26 -10.66 3.33
CA ALA A 172 26.35 -9.71 3.08
C ALA A 172 26.31 -9.08 1.67
N GLY A 173 25.10 -8.79 1.17
CA GLY A 173 24.90 -8.17 -0.13
C GLY A 173 25.23 -9.08 -1.34
N ARG A 174 25.21 -10.38 -1.17
CA ARG A 174 25.38 -11.32 -2.28
C ARG A 174 24.06 -11.47 -3.03
N TYR A 175 23.85 -10.58 -4.01
CA TYR A 175 22.60 -10.49 -4.75
C TYR A 175 22.54 -11.54 -5.86
N ILE A 176 21.44 -12.32 -5.90
CA ILE A 176 21.14 -13.28 -6.95
C ILE A 176 19.64 -13.24 -7.28
N GLY A 177 19.29 -13.09 -8.56
CA GLY A 177 17.91 -13.11 -9.04
C GLY A 177 17.01 -12.01 -8.48
N ALA A 178 17.58 -10.96 -7.86
CA ALA A 178 16.81 -9.91 -7.18
C ALA A 178 16.59 -8.66 -8.03
N HIS A 179 17.27 -8.51 -9.17
CA HIS A 179 17.08 -7.40 -10.08
C HIS A 179 16.00 -7.71 -11.12
N VAL A 180 15.16 -6.71 -11.39
CA VAL A 180 14.05 -6.78 -12.34
C VAL A 180 14.26 -5.71 -13.41
N HIS A 181 13.95 -6.04 -14.65
CA HIS A 181 13.90 -5.07 -15.74
C HIS A 181 12.44 -4.87 -16.14
N SER A 182 11.87 -3.75 -15.76
CA SER A 182 10.47 -3.42 -15.97
C SER A 182 10.28 -2.43 -17.11
N PRO A 183 9.25 -2.63 -17.96
CA PRO A 183 8.87 -1.61 -18.95
C PRO A 183 8.26 -0.40 -18.25
N ARG A 184 8.08 0.68 -19.01
CA ARG A 184 7.24 1.81 -18.60
C ARG A 184 5.77 1.37 -18.63
N PHE A 185 5.26 0.91 -17.49
CA PHE A 185 3.90 0.38 -17.37
C PHE A 185 2.81 1.41 -17.67
N ASP A 186 3.07 2.69 -17.43
CA ASP A 186 2.18 3.77 -17.84
C ASP A 186 2.05 3.86 -19.37
N GLU A 187 3.14 3.67 -20.13
CA GLU A 187 3.10 3.61 -21.58
C GLU A 187 2.36 2.36 -22.08
N VAL A 188 2.61 1.21 -21.44
CA VAL A 188 1.86 -0.02 -21.75
C VAL A 188 0.36 0.18 -21.52
N MET A 189 -0.03 0.85 -20.42
CA MET A 189 -1.43 1.16 -20.13
C MET A 189 -2.07 2.03 -21.22
N LYS A 190 -1.35 3.04 -21.72
CA LYS A 190 -1.82 3.87 -22.83
C LYS A 190 -2.03 3.05 -24.12
N LEU A 191 -1.13 2.11 -24.39
CA LEU A 191 -1.27 1.21 -25.56
C LEU A 191 -2.49 0.29 -25.45
N THR A 192 -2.94 -0.07 -24.24
CA THR A 192 -4.17 -0.83 -24.04
C THR A 192 -5.44 0.01 -24.10
N GLY A 193 -5.33 1.33 -24.14
CA GLY A 193 -6.46 2.27 -24.17
C GLY A 193 -6.85 2.88 -22.83
N GLY A 194 -6.12 2.60 -21.76
CA GLY A 194 -6.28 3.23 -20.45
C GLY A 194 -5.43 4.51 -20.30
N ASN A 195 -5.40 5.06 -19.10
CA ASN A 195 -4.62 6.23 -18.76
C ASN A 195 -3.29 5.84 -18.11
N GLY A 196 -2.20 6.45 -18.55
CA GLY A 196 -0.87 6.25 -17.97
C GLY A 196 -0.27 7.57 -17.50
N TYR A 197 0.31 7.57 -16.29
CA TYR A 197 0.96 8.72 -15.65
C TYR A 197 2.36 8.34 -15.19
N HIS A 198 3.30 9.28 -15.26
CA HIS A 198 4.69 9.05 -14.85
C HIS A 198 5.22 10.20 -14.00
N PRO A 199 4.83 10.27 -12.72
CA PRO A 199 5.41 11.21 -11.77
C PRO A 199 6.92 11.01 -11.62
N THR A 200 7.67 12.13 -11.59
CA THR A 200 9.13 12.14 -11.45
C THR A 200 9.61 13.02 -10.30
N ALA A 201 8.71 13.86 -9.78
CA ALA A 201 8.98 14.78 -8.69
C ALA A 201 7.91 14.71 -7.59
N ALA A 202 8.25 15.17 -6.41
CA ALA A 202 7.32 15.29 -5.28
C ALA A 202 6.14 16.20 -5.65
N GLY A 203 4.93 15.79 -5.28
CA GLY A 203 3.66 16.45 -5.62
C GLY A 203 2.95 15.83 -6.82
N GLU A 204 3.70 15.33 -7.79
CA GLU A 204 3.14 14.83 -9.05
C GLU A 204 2.33 13.54 -8.92
N THR A 205 2.61 12.69 -7.92
CA THR A 205 1.81 11.47 -7.69
C THR A 205 0.41 11.83 -7.19
N ALA A 206 0.30 12.84 -6.34
CA ALA A 206 -0.99 13.32 -5.88
C ALA A 206 -1.82 13.92 -7.02
N ASP A 207 -1.20 14.66 -7.93
CA ASP A 207 -1.86 15.24 -9.09
C ASP A 207 -2.28 14.15 -10.07
N ALA A 208 -1.40 13.21 -10.38
CA ALA A 208 -1.71 12.05 -11.22
C ALA A 208 -2.89 11.23 -10.67
N LEU A 209 -2.94 11.04 -9.34
CA LEU A 209 -4.06 10.33 -8.71
C LEU A 209 -5.38 11.12 -8.85
N ARG A 210 -5.37 12.44 -8.64
CA ARG A 210 -6.55 13.28 -8.82
C ARG A 210 -7.06 13.24 -10.26
N ASP A 211 -6.15 13.30 -11.23
CA ASP A 211 -6.48 13.25 -12.64
C ASP A 211 -7.04 11.88 -13.05
N ALA A 212 -6.45 10.79 -12.55
CA ALA A 212 -6.94 9.43 -12.79
C ALA A 212 -8.36 9.24 -12.21
N LEU A 213 -8.61 9.72 -10.98
CA LEU A 213 -9.92 9.67 -10.35
C LEU A 213 -10.97 10.47 -11.14
N LYS A 214 -10.61 11.66 -11.60
CA LYS A 214 -11.48 12.52 -12.40
C LYS A 214 -11.78 11.92 -13.78
N ALA A 215 -10.81 11.28 -14.39
CA ALA A 215 -10.96 10.66 -15.70
C ALA A 215 -11.92 9.47 -15.70
N GLY A 216 -12.07 8.77 -14.57
CA GLY A 216 -12.98 7.63 -14.43
C GLY A 216 -12.68 6.48 -15.38
N LYS A 217 -11.40 6.29 -15.73
CA LYS A 217 -10.91 5.22 -16.60
C LYS A 217 -9.87 4.37 -15.87
N PRO A 218 -9.64 3.12 -16.30
CA PRO A 218 -8.51 2.35 -15.83
C PRO A 218 -7.21 3.13 -15.98
N ALA A 219 -6.37 3.14 -14.94
CA ALA A 219 -5.16 3.94 -14.96
C ALA A 219 -3.98 3.24 -14.27
N ILE A 220 -2.77 3.49 -14.79
CA ILE A 220 -1.50 3.14 -14.14
C ILE A 220 -0.68 4.41 -13.90
N ILE A 221 -0.28 4.58 -12.66
CA ILE A 221 0.68 5.60 -12.22
C ILE A 221 1.99 4.88 -11.95
N HIS A 222 2.99 5.07 -12.81
CA HIS A 222 4.30 4.43 -12.72
C HIS A 222 5.31 5.41 -12.11
N VAL A 223 5.82 5.10 -10.93
CA VAL A 223 6.75 5.96 -10.19
C VAL A 223 8.07 5.25 -9.97
N LYS A 224 9.18 5.86 -10.41
CA LYS A 224 10.51 5.39 -10.03
C LYS A 224 10.80 5.76 -8.60
N VAL A 225 11.16 4.77 -7.77
CA VAL A 225 11.47 4.96 -6.36
C VAL A 225 12.88 4.49 -6.03
N ASP A 226 13.40 5.03 -4.94
CA ASP A 226 14.73 4.73 -4.42
C ASP A 226 14.91 3.22 -4.17
N PRO A 227 15.82 2.54 -4.88
CA PRO A 227 16.04 1.11 -4.73
C PRO A 227 16.60 0.72 -3.36
N GLU A 228 17.26 1.65 -2.64
CA GLU A 228 17.80 1.38 -1.32
C GLU A 228 16.75 1.49 -0.19
N ALA A 229 15.60 2.13 -0.48
CA ALA A 229 14.51 2.30 0.46
C ALA A 229 13.65 1.03 0.61
N THR A 230 14.29 -0.10 0.78
CA THR A 230 13.67 -1.42 0.97
C THR A 230 13.86 -1.92 2.41
N ILE A 231 12.90 -2.68 2.90
CA ILE A 231 12.93 -3.24 4.25
C ILE A 231 12.92 -4.78 4.21
N SER A 232 13.68 -5.37 5.13
CA SER A 232 13.60 -6.80 5.42
C SER A 232 12.70 -7.03 6.63
N PHE A 233 11.56 -7.68 6.42
CA PHE A 233 10.59 -7.94 7.48
C PHE A 233 11.09 -8.91 8.57
N ARG A 234 12.21 -9.61 8.33
CA ARG A 234 12.79 -10.58 9.29
C ARG A 234 13.93 -10.00 10.13
N LYS A 235 14.38 -8.79 9.86
CA LYS A 235 15.53 -8.20 10.56
C LYS A 235 15.33 -8.17 12.08
N ASP A 236 14.20 -7.64 12.53
CA ASP A 236 13.89 -7.54 13.96
C ASP A 236 13.62 -8.90 14.61
N ALA A 237 13.05 -9.84 13.87
CA ALA A 237 12.76 -11.18 14.37
C ALA A 237 14.02 -12.01 14.63
N LEU A 238 15.09 -11.78 13.84
CA LEU A 238 16.36 -12.50 13.97
C LEU A 238 17.30 -11.83 14.96
N GLN A 239 17.29 -10.51 15.07
CA GLN A 239 18.07 -9.78 16.09
C GLN A 239 17.65 -10.09 17.53
N LYS A 240 16.40 -10.51 17.76
CA LYS A 240 15.90 -10.92 19.09
C LYS A 240 16.31 -12.34 19.49
N ARG A 241 16.95 -13.12 18.62
CA ARG A 241 17.38 -14.50 18.87
C ARG A 241 18.89 -14.65 19.05
N SER A 242 19.63 -13.59 18.89
CA SER A 242 21.07 -13.48 19.19
C SER A 242 21.30 -12.78 20.53
#